data_5fd58883e76df6c931f3d41a45118720
#
_entry.id   5fd58883e76df6c931f3d41a45118720
#
_cell.length_a   1.000
_cell.length_b   1.000
_cell.length_c   1.000
_cell.angle_alpha   90.00
_cell.angle_beta   90.00
_cell.angle_gamma   90.00
#
_symmetry.space_group_name_H-M   'P 1'
#
loop_
_entity.id
_entity.type
_entity.pdbx_description
1 polymer ?
#
loop_
_entity_poly.entity_id
_entity_poly.type
_entity_poly.pdbx_seq_one_letter_code
_entity_poly.pdbx_strand_id
1 'polypeptide(L)'
;MNHNVSSSSNASLMLPSILELSRQSLTDSILEMGEKKFRSDQLWRSLYHDVSNSFEEMSTLSKPFRKSLREKYSISTLKEVMALTSSDRTTSKSLYRLCDGELIETVMMRYESDGHRRNRKTACISTQAGCALGCTFCATGQQGFRRNLTVGEIVAQVIEMQRVATAEDLAQIDGGQRTKGEVQGVTNVVFMGMGEPLANYKNTVSAIRVLNDGQGLNIGARHITVSTVGLIPEILKLADEDLQINLAISLHAPDNATRSQTMPVNKRYPVEELINACHKYAAKTKRRIFFEYVLLKEQNDSIEQAQKLGRLLNGLHCHVNLIPVNPTRDGPFERTDLIVAKSFQGGLKQYGIPSTVRMEKGIDINAGCGQLRERAIEILDN
;
A
#
# COMPACT_ATOMS: atom_id res chain seq x y z
N MET A 1 2.04 -13.44 -55.04
CA MET A 1 0.97 -14.04 -54.21
C MET A 1 1.11 -13.45 -52.81
N ASN A 2 0.31 -12.44 -52.55
CA ASN A 2 0.31 -11.73 -51.25
C ASN A 2 -0.60 -12.45 -50.28
N HIS A 3 -0.06 -13.03 -49.22
CA HIS A 3 -0.84 -13.52 -48.10
C HIS A 3 -0.95 -12.40 -47.07
N ASN A 4 -2.08 -11.70 -47.09
CA ASN A 4 -2.57 -10.88 -45.99
C ASN A 4 -2.95 -11.80 -44.84
N VAL A 5 -2.15 -11.82 -43.78
CA VAL A 5 -2.52 -12.37 -42.49
C VAL A 5 -3.23 -11.26 -41.74
N SER A 6 -4.54 -11.30 -41.76
CA SER A 6 -5.39 -10.48 -40.90
C SER A 6 -5.24 -10.93 -39.43
N SER A 7 -4.49 -10.17 -38.66
CA SER A 7 -4.46 -10.30 -37.20
C SER A 7 -5.78 -9.76 -36.63
N SER A 8 -6.79 -10.63 -36.54
CA SER A 8 -7.98 -10.36 -35.75
C SER A 8 -7.60 -10.41 -34.26
N SER A 9 -7.34 -9.25 -33.67
CA SER A 9 -7.24 -9.08 -32.24
C SER A 9 -8.60 -9.34 -31.62
N ASN A 10 -8.83 -10.55 -31.12
CA ASN A 10 -9.89 -10.86 -30.18
C ASN A 10 -9.60 -10.17 -28.84
N ALA A 11 -9.79 -8.86 -28.75
CA ALA A 11 -10.03 -8.17 -27.50
C ALA A 11 -11.44 -8.58 -27.06
N SER A 12 -11.56 -9.70 -26.36
CA SER A 12 -12.75 -10.01 -25.58
C SER A 12 -13.07 -8.77 -24.75
N LEU A 13 -14.21 -8.13 -24.99
CA LEU A 13 -14.68 -6.98 -24.22
C LEU A 13 -14.83 -7.44 -22.77
N MET A 14 -13.78 -7.18 -21.95
CA MET A 14 -13.82 -7.48 -20.53
C MET A 14 -14.86 -6.58 -19.90
N LEU A 15 -15.78 -7.15 -19.12
CA LEU A 15 -16.77 -6.40 -18.37
C LEU A 15 -16.06 -5.43 -17.40
N PRO A 16 -16.59 -4.21 -17.24
CA PRO A 16 -16.03 -3.26 -16.27
C PRO A 16 -16.12 -3.84 -14.85
N SER A 17 -15.12 -3.57 -14.04
CA SER A 17 -15.15 -3.99 -12.66
C SER A 17 -16.13 -3.15 -11.84
N ILE A 18 -16.96 -3.83 -11.04
CA ILE A 18 -17.89 -3.17 -10.12
C ILE A 18 -17.14 -2.42 -9.00
N LEU A 19 -15.89 -2.81 -8.70
CA LEU A 19 -15.05 -2.17 -7.70
C LEU A 19 -14.55 -0.78 -8.12
N GLU A 20 -14.73 -0.39 -9.40
CA GLU A 20 -14.44 0.96 -9.88
C GLU A 20 -15.52 1.98 -9.48
N LEU A 21 -16.70 1.50 -9.12
CA LEU A 21 -17.82 2.36 -8.83
C LEU A 21 -17.71 2.95 -7.42
N SER A 22 -17.83 4.28 -7.33
CA SER A 22 -18.10 4.94 -6.06
C SER A 22 -19.46 4.47 -5.51
N ARG A 23 -19.70 4.67 -4.21
CA ARG A 23 -20.98 4.32 -3.60
C ARG A 23 -22.16 5.00 -4.30
N GLN A 24 -21.99 6.26 -4.72
CA GLN A 24 -23.02 6.98 -5.46
C GLN A 24 -23.22 6.38 -6.87
N SER A 25 -22.13 6.18 -7.62
CA SER A 25 -22.22 5.59 -8.97
C SER A 25 -22.77 4.17 -8.96
N LEU A 26 -22.48 3.39 -7.90
CA LEU A 26 -23.10 2.08 -7.70
C LEU A 26 -24.61 2.21 -7.49
N THR A 27 -25.04 3.14 -6.63
CA THR A 27 -26.45 3.40 -6.38
C THR A 27 -27.18 3.80 -7.67
N ASP A 28 -26.60 4.71 -8.44
CA ASP A 28 -27.18 5.20 -9.70
C ASP A 28 -27.32 4.04 -10.71
N SER A 29 -26.29 3.21 -10.85
CA SER A 29 -26.33 2.04 -11.71
C SER A 29 -27.39 1.01 -11.29
N ILE A 30 -27.59 0.79 -9.98
CA ILE A 30 -28.61 -0.11 -9.46
C ILE A 30 -30.04 0.41 -9.76
N LEU A 31 -30.25 1.72 -9.63
CA LEU A 31 -31.51 2.37 -9.98
C LEU A 31 -31.80 2.28 -11.50
N GLU A 32 -30.78 2.48 -12.35
CA GLU A 32 -30.89 2.29 -13.81
C GLU A 32 -31.26 0.84 -14.19
N MET A 33 -30.85 -0.14 -13.39
CA MET A 33 -31.24 -1.56 -13.57
C MET A 33 -32.66 -1.85 -13.10
N GLY A 34 -33.43 -0.84 -12.65
CA GLY A 34 -34.82 -0.99 -12.17
C GLY A 34 -34.91 -1.52 -10.73
N GLU A 35 -33.83 -1.62 -10.02
CA GLU A 35 -33.79 -2.09 -8.64
C GLU A 35 -33.95 -0.94 -7.63
N LYS A 36 -34.36 -1.27 -6.39
CA LYS A 36 -34.56 -0.27 -5.32
C LYS A 36 -33.23 0.14 -4.69
N LYS A 37 -33.13 1.40 -4.22
CA LYS A 37 -31.92 1.98 -3.61
C LYS A 37 -31.25 1.09 -2.54
N PHE A 38 -32.03 0.45 -1.66
CA PHE A 38 -31.46 -0.38 -0.60
C PHE A 38 -30.68 -1.60 -1.12
N ARG A 39 -30.87 -1.98 -2.39
CA ARG A 39 -30.08 -3.04 -3.04
C ARG A 39 -28.62 -2.64 -3.23
N SER A 40 -28.34 -1.33 -3.40
CA SER A 40 -26.98 -0.84 -3.47
C SER A 40 -26.24 -1.02 -2.14
N ASP A 41 -26.92 -0.82 -1.00
CA ASP A 41 -26.33 -1.05 0.33
C ASP A 41 -26.07 -2.54 0.58
N GLN A 42 -26.99 -3.42 0.16
CA GLN A 42 -26.79 -4.88 0.24
C GLN A 42 -25.59 -5.32 -0.62
N LEU A 43 -25.50 -4.82 -1.85
CA LEU A 43 -24.41 -5.13 -2.77
C LEU A 43 -23.08 -4.59 -2.24
N TRP A 44 -23.06 -3.34 -1.76
CA TRP A 44 -21.89 -2.73 -1.14
C TRP A 44 -21.36 -3.57 0.03
N ARG A 45 -22.26 -3.99 0.92
CA ARG A 45 -21.92 -4.85 2.04
C ARG A 45 -21.34 -6.19 1.57
N SER A 46 -21.97 -6.84 0.60
CA SER A 46 -21.47 -8.11 0.06
C SER A 46 -20.09 -7.98 -0.58
N LEU A 47 -19.82 -6.88 -1.29
CA LEU A 47 -18.52 -6.63 -1.93
C LEU A 47 -17.40 -6.35 -0.89
N TYR A 48 -17.67 -5.49 0.09
CA TYR A 48 -16.62 -4.89 0.93
C TYR A 48 -16.62 -5.35 2.39
N HIS A 49 -17.74 -5.83 2.92
CA HIS A 49 -17.81 -6.39 4.28
C HIS A 49 -17.70 -7.91 4.26
N ASP A 50 -18.53 -8.56 3.42
CA ASP A 50 -18.56 -10.00 3.32
C ASP A 50 -17.48 -10.54 2.35
N VAL A 51 -16.85 -9.66 1.58
CA VAL A 51 -15.79 -9.89 0.58
C VAL A 51 -16.09 -11.04 -0.38
N SER A 52 -17.34 -11.09 -0.86
CA SER A 52 -17.83 -12.13 -1.77
C SER A 52 -16.95 -12.25 -3.03
N ASN A 53 -16.67 -13.49 -3.46
CA ASN A 53 -15.87 -13.78 -4.64
C ASN A 53 -16.68 -13.72 -5.95
N SER A 54 -17.98 -13.94 -5.84
CA SER A 54 -18.89 -13.98 -6.99
C SER A 54 -20.24 -13.38 -6.64
N PHE A 55 -21.01 -12.98 -7.66
CA PHE A 55 -22.39 -12.54 -7.45
C PHE A 55 -23.29 -13.70 -6.96
N GLU A 56 -22.92 -14.93 -7.26
CA GLU A 56 -23.63 -16.13 -6.83
C GLU A 56 -23.62 -16.30 -5.30
N GLU A 57 -22.56 -15.89 -4.62
CA GLU A 57 -22.43 -15.95 -3.15
C GLU A 57 -23.30 -14.92 -2.43
N MET A 58 -23.78 -13.88 -3.12
CA MET A 58 -24.54 -12.77 -2.54
C MET A 58 -26.01 -13.16 -2.29
N SER A 59 -26.26 -14.07 -1.34
CA SER A 59 -27.56 -14.67 -1.09
C SER A 59 -28.66 -13.67 -0.69
N THR A 60 -28.31 -12.48 -0.22
CA THR A 60 -29.25 -11.39 0.11
C THR A 60 -29.85 -10.72 -1.13
N LEU A 61 -29.27 -10.96 -2.32
CA LEU A 61 -29.73 -10.46 -3.60
C LEU A 61 -30.55 -11.53 -4.31
N SER A 62 -31.61 -11.13 -5.04
CA SER A 62 -32.43 -12.06 -5.82
C SER A 62 -31.64 -12.71 -6.96
N LYS A 63 -31.99 -13.96 -7.33
CA LYS A 63 -31.32 -14.67 -8.44
C LYS A 63 -31.33 -13.87 -9.76
N PRO A 64 -32.49 -13.26 -10.19
CA PRO A 64 -32.49 -12.42 -11.39
C PRO A 64 -31.52 -11.25 -11.31
N PHE A 65 -31.50 -10.56 -10.19
CA PHE A 65 -30.60 -9.40 -10.02
C PHE A 65 -29.13 -9.80 -10.04
N ARG A 66 -28.74 -10.91 -9.38
CA ARG A 66 -27.36 -11.45 -9.48
C ARG A 66 -26.95 -11.78 -10.92
N LYS A 67 -27.92 -12.33 -11.72
CA LYS A 67 -27.68 -12.59 -13.13
C LYS A 67 -27.43 -11.29 -13.91
N SER A 68 -28.26 -10.27 -13.73
CA SER A 68 -28.08 -8.95 -14.38
C SER A 68 -26.77 -8.29 -14.00
N LEU A 69 -26.35 -8.40 -12.73
CA LEU A 69 -25.04 -7.88 -12.28
C LEU A 69 -23.88 -8.57 -13.00
N ARG A 70 -23.92 -9.90 -13.13
CA ARG A 70 -22.88 -10.70 -13.81
C ARG A 70 -22.80 -10.39 -15.32
N GLU A 71 -23.92 -10.04 -15.94
CA GLU A 71 -23.96 -9.64 -17.35
C GLU A 71 -23.38 -8.24 -17.58
N LYS A 72 -23.39 -7.37 -16.55
CA LYS A 72 -22.96 -5.97 -16.63
C LYS A 72 -21.56 -5.75 -16.05
N TYR A 73 -21.15 -6.52 -15.04
CA TYR A 73 -19.94 -6.28 -14.26
C TYR A 73 -19.12 -7.54 -13.99
N SER A 74 -17.81 -7.35 -13.78
CA SER A 74 -16.93 -8.31 -13.11
C SER A 74 -16.66 -7.87 -11.67
N ILE A 75 -16.35 -8.81 -10.76
CA ILE A 75 -15.88 -8.47 -9.40
C ILE A 75 -14.36 -8.44 -9.36
N SER A 76 -13.70 -9.42 -9.99
CA SER A 76 -12.23 -9.53 -9.91
C SER A 76 -11.54 -8.63 -10.92
N THR A 77 -10.55 -7.87 -10.43
CA THR A 77 -9.61 -7.08 -11.23
C THR A 77 -8.20 -7.65 -11.18
N LEU A 78 -7.96 -8.64 -10.31
CA LEU A 78 -6.67 -9.24 -10.03
C LEU A 78 -6.71 -10.75 -10.27
N LYS A 79 -5.68 -11.27 -10.95
CA LYS A 79 -5.43 -12.70 -11.07
C LYS A 79 -4.15 -13.03 -10.33
N GLU A 80 -4.23 -13.82 -9.26
CA GLU A 80 -3.04 -14.28 -8.56
C GLU A 80 -2.21 -15.18 -9.50
N VAL A 81 -0.94 -14.83 -9.64
CA VAL A 81 0.05 -15.57 -10.43
C VAL A 81 0.90 -16.44 -9.51
N MET A 82 1.25 -15.90 -8.34
CA MET A 82 2.11 -16.55 -7.37
C MET A 82 1.86 -15.98 -5.97
N ALA A 83 1.93 -16.85 -4.97
CA ALA A 83 2.01 -16.47 -3.56
C ALA A 83 3.23 -17.11 -2.91
N LEU A 84 3.95 -16.33 -2.11
CA LEU A 84 5.10 -16.77 -1.31
C LEU A 84 4.82 -16.47 0.16
N THR A 85 5.24 -17.38 1.04
CA THR A 85 5.17 -17.17 2.49
C THR A 85 6.57 -17.35 3.09
N SER A 86 6.96 -16.41 3.96
CA SER A 86 8.25 -16.47 4.65
C SER A 86 8.35 -17.71 5.53
N SER A 87 9.57 -18.18 5.77
CA SER A 87 9.86 -19.37 6.59
C SER A 87 9.29 -19.27 8.01
N ASP A 88 9.27 -18.07 8.59
CA ASP A 88 8.66 -17.77 9.89
C ASP A 88 7.13 -17.56 9.84
N ARG A 89 6.52 -17.68 8.65
CA ARG A 89 5.09 -17.47 8.38
C ARG A 89 4.54 -16.09 8.77
N THR A 90 5.40 -15.14 9.11
CA THR A 90 4.96 -13.80 9.50
C THR A 90 4.65 -12.89 8.31
N THR A 91 5.12 -13.25 7.11
CA THR A 91 4.94 -12.45 5.91
C THR A 91 4.51 -13.29 4.73
N SER A 92 3.54 -12.80 3.96
CA SER A 92 3.16 -13.38 2.67
C SER A 92 3.23 -12.30 1.60
N LYS A 93 3.73 -12.66 0.42
CA LYS A 93 3.79 -11.81 -0.78
C LYS A 93 3.02 -12.47 -1.90
N SER A 94 2.08 -11.75 -2.51
CA SER A 94 1.31 -12.20 -3.67
C SER A 94 1.65 -11.35 -4.88
N LEU A 95 1.86 -12.01 -6.01
CA LEU A 95 2.03 -11.41 -7.34
C LEU A 95 0.70 -11.52 -8.08
N TYR A 96 0.15 -10.39 -8.49
CA TYR A 96 -1.10 -10.31 -9.24
C TYR A 96 -0.86 -9.82 -10.66
N ARG A 97 -1.59 -10.40 -11.60
CA ARG A 97 -1.71 -9.92 -12.98
C ARG A 97 -2.99 -9.11 -13.11
N LEU A 98 -2.84 -7.91 -13.65
CA LEU A 98 -3.94 -7.00 -13.99
C LEU A 98 -4.57 -7.38 -15.33
N CYS A 99 -5.73 -6.80 -15.66
CA CYS A 99 -6.47 -7.09 -16.88
C CYS A 99 -5.68 -6.81 -18.18
N ASP A 100 -4.78 -5.84 -18.15
CA ASP A 100 -3.91 -5.46 -19.27
C ASP A 100 -2.58 -6.24 -19.32
N GLY A 101 -2.39 -7.19 -18.41
CA GLY A 101 -1.19 -8.01 -18.30
C GLY A 101 -0.10 -7.45 -17.40
N GLU A 102 -0.21 -6.20 -16.93
CA GLU A 102 0.74 -5.63 -15.97
C GLU A 102 0.71 -6.39 -14.65
N LEU A 103 1.86 -6.39 -13.96
CA LEU A 103 2.05 -7.13 -12.72
C LEU A 103 2.25 -6.19 -11.55
N ILE A 104 1.61 -6.53 -10.43
CA ILE A 104 1.81 -5.85 -9.16
C ILE A 104 2.01 -6.85 -8.01
N GLU A 105 2.71 -6.41 -6.98
CA GLU A 105 2.88 -7.20 -5.76
C GLU A 105 2.21 -6.54 -4.56
N THR A 106 1.70 -7.37 -3.67
CA THR A 106 1.19 -6.99 -2.35
C THR A 106 1.85 -7.83 -1.27
N VAL A 107 1.97 -7.27 -0.06
CA VAL A 107 2.57 -7.98 1.07
C VAL A 107 1.63 -7.92 2.27
N MET A 108 1.36 -9.06 2.89
CA MET A 108 0.69 -9.14 4.18
C MET A 108 1.70 -9.48 5.27
N MET A 109 1.75 -8.61 6.29
CA MET A 109 2.62 -8.79 7.47
C MET A 109 1.76 -9.06 8.70
N ARG A 110 2.10 -10.11 9.43
CA ARG A 110 1.43 -10.55 10.65
C ARG A 110 2.31 -10.20 11.85
N TYR A 111 1.71 -9.58 12.85
CA TYR A 111 2.35 -9.23 14.11
C TYR A 111 1.52 -9.83 15.23
N GLU A 112 2.11 -10.72 15.98
CA GLU A 112 1.49 -11.31 17.16
C GLU A 112 1.46 -10.33 18.33
N SER A 113 0.53 -10.55 19.23
CA SER A 113 0.44 -9.82 20.49
C SER A 113 1.69 -10.09 21.33
N ASP A 114 2.27 -9.03 21.89
CA ASP A 114 3.38 -9.10 22.84
C ASP A 114 2.93 -8.81 24.28
N GLY A 115 1.62 -8.92 24.55
CA GLY A 115 0.98 -8.57 25.84
C GLY A 115 0.68 -7.09 26.00
N HIS A 116 1.33 -6.21 25.25
CA HIS A 116 1.11 -4.76 25.25
C HIS A 116 0.38 -4.28 23.98
N ARG A 117 0.45 -5.03 22.89
CA ARG A 117 -0.16 -4.73 21.59
C ARG A 117 -1.06 -5.86 21.16
N ARG A 118 -2.18 -5.53 20.53
CA ARG A 118 -3.07 -6.51 19.90
C ARG A 118 -2.44 -7.12 18.67
N ASN A 119 -2.88 -8.31 18.28
CA ASN A 119 -2.57 -8.89 16.97
C ASN A 119 -2.84 -7.86 15.87
N ARG A 120 -1.95 -7.82 14.87
CA ARG A 120 -2.09 -6.90 13.75
C ARG A 120 -1.74 -7.61 12.45
N LYS A 121 -2.62 -7.50 11.46
CA LYS A 121 -2.38 -7.91 10.08
C LYS A 121 -2.36 -6.66 9.21
N THR A 122 -1.21 -6.39 8.60
CA THR A 122 -0.98 -5.18 7.80
C THR A 122 -0.87 -5.56 6.33
N ALA A 123 -1.74 -5.00 5.49
CA ALA A 123 -1.65 -5.08 4.03
C ALA A 123 -0.78 -3.93 3.51
N CYS A 124 0.31 -4.26 2.83
CA CYS A 124 1.15 -3.33 2.07
C CYS A 124 0.75 -3.42 0.61
N ILE A 125 0.18 -2.35 0.06
CA ILE A 125 -0.46 -2.33 -1.25
C ILE A 125 0.21 -1.38 -2.22
N SER A 126 0.08 -1.69 -3.51
CA SER A 126 0.61 -0.94 -4.65
C SER A 126 -0.41 0.07 -5.16
N THR A 127 0.08 1.17 -5.74
CA THR A 127 -0.73 2.24 -6.35
C THR A 127 -0.42 2.48 -7.82
N GLN A 128 0.67 1.91 -8.31
CA GLN A 128 1.10 1.99 -9.70
C GLN A 128 1.68 0.65 -10.14
N ALA A 129 1.60 0.34 -11.42
CA ALA A 129 2.44 -0.65 -12.05
C ALA A 129 3.78 0.04 -12.40
N GLY A 130 4.85 -0.33 -11.67
CA GLY A 130 6.12 0.40 -11.70
C GLY A 130 6.10 1.72 -10.94
N CYS A 131 7.14 2.57 -11.11
CA CYS A 131 7.26 3.87 -10.46
C CYS A 131 8.17 4.80 -11.28
N ALA A 132 7.74 6.07 -11.45
CA ALA A 132 8.49 7.07 -12.22
C ALA A 132 9.59 7.80 -11.40
N LEU A 133 9.68 7.56 -10.10
CA LEU A 133 10.50 8.41 -9.21
C LEU A 133 11.98 8.08 -9.21
N GLY A 134 12.36 6.87 -9.68
CA GLY A 134 13.74 6.49 -9.92
C GLY A 134 14.64 6.45 -8.67
N CYS A 135 14.07 6.17 -7.48
CA CYS A 135 14.88 6.01 -6.26
C CYS A 135 15.86 4.86 -6.42
N THR A 136 17.16 5.11 -6.22
CA THR A 136 18.23 4.17 -6.57
C THR A 136 18.31 2.92 -5.70
N PHE A 137 17.73 2.97 -4.50
CA PHE A 137 17.65 1.83 -3.56
C PHE A 137 16.36 1.00 -3.73
N CYS A 138 15.50 1.32 -4.71
CA CYS A 138 14.18 0.70 -4.87
C CYS A 138 14.08 -0.04 -6.21
N ALA A 139 13.91 -1.36 -6.20
CA ALA A 139 13.76 -2.17 -7.40
C ALA A 139 12.59 -1.70 -8.28
N THR A 140 11.43 -1.34 -7.69
CA THR A 140 10.29 -0.79 -8.43
C THR A 140 10.65 0.53 -9.15
N GLY A 141 11.44 1.41 -8.51
CA GLY A 141 11.88 2.67 -9.10
C GLY A 141 12.83 2.49 -10.28
N GLN A 142 13.63 1.42 -10.27
CA GLN A 142 14.57 1.09 -11.36
C GLN A 142 13.87 0.51 -12.57
N GLN A 143 12.71 -0.12 -12.42
CA GLN A 143 11.95 -0.73 -13.52
C GLN A 143 11.12 0.27 -14.34
N GLY A 144 11.04 1.51 -13.91
CA GLY A 144 10.26 2.56 -14.56
C GLY A 144 8.76 2.48 -14.31
N PHE A 145 8.04 3.41 -14.88
CA PHE A 145 6.60 3.58 -14.73
C PHE A 145 5.85 2.98 -15.91
N ARG A 146 4.76 2.28 -15.67
CA ARG A 146 3.82 1.79 -16.68
C ARG A 146 2.53 2.60 -16.65
N ARG A 147 1.77 2.50 -15.57
CA ARG A 147 0.54 3.26 -15.37
C ARG A 147 0.12 3.35 -13.90
N ASN A 148 -0.78 4.26 -13.63
CA ASN A 148 -1.51 4.29 -12.37
C ASN A 148 -2.47 3.11 -12.24
N LEU A 149 -2.64 2.59 -11.02
CA LEU A 149 -3.71 1.67 -10.72
C LEU A 149 -5.04 2.42 -10.58
N THR A 150 -6.12 1.77 -10.95
CA THR A 150 -7.48 2.25 -10.74
C THR A 150 -7.91 2.10 -9.27
N VAL A 151 -9.05 2.68 -8.91
CA VAL A 151 -9.61 2.52 -7.55
C VAL A 151 -9.90 1.05 -7.26
N GLY A 152 -10.52 0.35 -8.21
CA GLY A 152 -10.85 -1.06 -8.07
C GLY A 152 -9.61 -1.94 -7.91
N GLU A 153 -8.55 -1.69 -8.68
CA GLU A 153 -7.29 -2.43 -8.57
C GLU A 153 -6.57 -2.19 -7.23
N ILE A 154 -6.65 -0.97 -6.67
CA ILE A 154 -6.08 -0.66 -5.35
C ILE A 154 -6.87 -1.36 -4.25
N VAL A 155 -8.20 -1.28 -4.27
CA VAL A 155 -9.07 -1.86 -3.24
C VAL A 155 -9.09 -3.38 -3.31
N ALA A 156 -9.06 -3.96 -4.51
CA ALA A 156 -9.04 -5.41 -4.71
C ALA A 156 -7.85 -6.08 -4.00
N GLN A 157 -6.69 -5.44 -3.94
CA GLN A 157 -5.54 -5.95 -3.19
C GLN A 157 -5.88 -6.18 -1.71
N VAL A 158 -6.60 -5.22 -1.11
CA VAL A 158 -7.01 -5.34 0.30
C VAL A 158 -8.11 -6.38 0.47
N ILE A 159 -9.05 -6.49 -0.48
CA ILE A 159 -10.11 -7.52 -0.48
C ILE A 159 -9.48 -8.92 -0.50
N GLU A 160 -8.51 -9.18 -1.39
CA GLU A 160 -7.84 -10.48 -1.46
C GLU A 160 -7.10 -10.79 -0.14
N MET A 161 -6.37 -9.80 0.41
CA MET A 161 -5.71 -9.94 1.71
C MET A 161 -6.71 -10.16 2.87
N GLN A 162 -7.88 -9.52 2.81
CA GLN A 162 -8.94 -9.69 3.79
C GLN A 162 -9.49 -11.12 3.79
N ARG A 163 -9.69 -11.72 2.60
CA ARG A 163 -10.12 -13.11 2.46
C ARG A 163 -9.13 -14.07 3.10
N VAL A 164 -7.83 -13.91 2.78
CA VAL A 164 -6.76 -14.73 3.34
C VAL A 164 -6.70 -14.57 4.87
N ALA A 165 -6.69 -13.33 5.34
CA ALA A 165 -6.60 -13.03 6.77
C ALA A 165 -7.79 -13.56 7.57
N THR A 166 -9.00 -13.48 7.00
CA THR A 166 -10.22 -14.03 7.60
C THR A 166 -10.20 -15.56 7.64
N ALA A 167 -9.73 -16.22 6.57
CA ALA A 167 -9.60 -17.67 6.54
C ALA A 167 -8.59 -18.18 7.58
N GLU A 168 -7.48 -17.46 7.77
CA GLU A 168 -6.49 -17.78 8.81
C GLU A 168 -7.09 -17.64 10.22
N ASP A 169 -7.84 -16.55 10.49
CA ASP A 169 -8.48 -16.35 11.80
C ASP A 169 -9.51 -17.46 12.07
N LEU A 170 -10.30 -17.84 11.06
CA LEU A 170 -11.28 -18.93 11.18
C LEU A 170 -10.63 -20.30 11.43
N ALA A 171 -9.48 -20.55 10.82
CA ALA A 171 -8.75 -21.80 11.02
C ALA A 171 -8.13 -21.95 12.43
N GLN A 172 -7.96 -20.82 13.16
CA GLN A 172 -7.44 -20.81 14.53
C GLN A 172 -8.51 -20.96 15.60
N ILE A 173 -9.81 -20.86 15.22
CA ILE A 173 -10.92 -20.98 16.17
C ILE A 173 -11.23 -22.46 16.40
N ASP A 174 -10.85 -22.98 17.57
CA ASP A 174 -11.17 -24.34 18.00
C ASP A 174 -12.68 -24.49 18.28
N GLY A 175 -13.32 -25.54 17.73
CA GLY A 175 -14.67 -25.94 18.09
C GLY A 175 -15.84 -25.13 17.53
N GLY A 176 -15.63 -24.19 16.56
CA GLY A 176 -16.69 -23.62 15.72
C GLY A 176 -17.61 -22.58 16.38
N GLN A 177 -17.44 -22.20 17.63
CA GLN A 177 -18.16 -21.09 18.26
C GLN A 177 -17.39 -19.78 18.08
N ARG A 178 -17.94 -18.88 17.25
CA ARG A 178 -17.40 -17.54 17.04
C ARG A 178 -17.70 -16.63 18.23
N THR A 179 -16.67 -16.09 18.88
CA THR A 179 -16.84 -14.94 19.76
C THR A 179 -16.62 -13.64 18.99
N LYS A 180 -17.36 -12.59 19.38
CA LYS A 180 -17.28 -11.28 18.72
C LYS A 180 -15.86 -10.70 18.93
N GLY A 181 -15.07 -10.61 17.84
CA GLY A 181 -13.70 -10.06 17.87
C GLY A 181 -12.57 -11.07 17.62
N GLU A 182 -12.86 -12.36 17.48
CA GLU A 182 -11.86 -13.39 17.13
C GLU A 182 -11.45 -13.31 15.65
N VAL A 183 -12.37 -12.94 14.76
CA VAL A 183 -12.08 -12.72 13.35
C VAL A 183 -11.84 -11.23 13.12
N GLN A 184 -10.59 -10.84 12.94
CA GLN A 184 -10.20 -9.42 12.75
C GLN A 184 -9.90 -9.10 11.29
N GLY A 185 -9.44 -10.08 10.51
CA GLY A 185 -8.99 -9.87 9.15
C GLY A 185 -7.80 -8.88 9.05
N VAL A 186 -7.77 -8.08 7.99
CA VAL A 186 -6.78 -7.00 7.82
C VAL A 186 -7.11 -5.85 8.77
N THR A 187 -6.14 -5.48 9.60
CA THR A 187 -6.30 -4.42 10.61
C THR A 187 -5.69 -3.09 10.19
N ASN A 188 -4.68 -3.12 9.33
CA ASN A 188 -3.94 -1.94 8.89
C ASN A 188 -3.64 -2.02 7.38
N VAL A 189 -3.62 -0.87 6.73
CA VAL A 189 -3.21 -0.74 5.33
C VAL A 189 -2.10 0.29 5.22
N VAL A 190 -1.04 -0.05 4.49
CA VAL A 190 0.06 0.88 4.18
C VAL A 190 0.23 0.95 2.67
N PHE A 191 0.20 2.16 2.14
CA PHE A 191 0.48 2.46 0.74
C PHE A 191 1.99 2.62 0.57
N MET A 192 2.70 1.48 0.67
CA MET A 192 4.16 1.39 0.63
C MET A 192 4.64 0.28 -0.33
N GLY A 193 3.75 -0.23 -1.17
CA GLY A 193 4.05 -1.17 -2.23
C GLY A 193 4.65 -0.48 -3.45
N MET A 194 4.29 -0.94 -4.65
CA MET A 194 4.78 -0.37 -5.90
C MET A 194 4.11 0.97 -6.20
N GLY A 195 4.94 1.97 -6.60
CA GLY A 195 4.47 3.28 -7.04
C GLY A 195 4.51 4.37 -5.97
N GLU A 196 4.26 5.61 -6.42
CA GLU A 196 4.09 6.79 -5.56
C GLU A 196 2.59 7.09 -5.39
N PRO A 197 2.03 6.91 -4.19
CA PRO A 197 0.59 7.09 -3.98
C PRO A 197 0.08 8.48 -4.33
N LEU A 198 0.85 9.52 -4.03
CA LEU A 198 0.44 10.89 -4.32
C LEU A 198 0.58 11.27 -5.80
N ALA A 199 1.35 10.52 -6.60
CA ALA A 199 1.32 10.66 -8.06
C ALA A 199 0.04 10.06 -8.67
N ASN A 200 -0.63 9.14 -7.95
CA ASN A 200 -1.95 8.62 -8.28
C ASN A 200 -3.03 9.16 -7.32
N TYR A 201 -2.99 10.45 -7.04
CA TYR A 201 -3.72 11.09 -5.95
C TYR A 201 -5.22 10.76 -5.91
N LYS A 202 -5.93 10.97 -7.03
CA LYS A 202 -7.39 10.80 -7.09
C LYS A 202 -7.80 9.36 -6.74
N ASN A 203 -7.16 8.37 -7.36
CA ASN A 203 -7.49 6.97 -7.12
C ASN A 203 -7.09 6.52 -5.71
N THR A 204 -5.94 7.00 -5.21
CA THR A 204 -5.48 6.72 -3.84
C THR A 204 -6.48 7.24 -2.81
N VAL A 205 -6.90 8.51 -2.91
CA VAL A 205 -7.88 9.10 -1.97
C VAL A 205 -9.23 8.41 -2.07
N SER A 206 -9.70 8.10 -3.29
CA SER A 206 -10.95 7.34 -3.49
C SER A 206 -10.89 5.95 -2.88
N ALA A 207 -9.79 5.23 -3.08
CA ALA A 207 -9.57 3.92 -2.47
C ALA A 207 -9.58 4.00 -0.93
N ILE A 208 -8.91 5.01 -0.34
CA ILE A 208 -8.92 5.23 1.12
C ILE A 208 -10.34 5.42 1.64
N ARG A 209 -11.21 6.16 0.94
CA ARG A 209 -12.61 6.35 1.33
C ARG A 209 -13.39 5.04 1.30
N VAL A 210 -13.15 4.18 0.31
CA VAL A 210 -13.76 2.84 0.24
C VAL A 210 -13.27 1.95 1.38
N LEU A 211 -11.96 1.92 1.64
CA LEU A 211 -11.36 1.13 2.71
C LEU A 211 -11.85 1.55 4.11
N ASN A 212 -12.11 2.86 4.28
CA ASN A 212 -12.57 3.43 5.56
C ASN A 212 -14.10 3.41 5.74
N ASP A 213 -14.87 3.03 4.71
CA ASP A 213 -16.34 3.02 4.78
C ASP A 213 -16.83 2.05 5.86
N GLY A 214 -17.63 2.57 6.81
CA GLY A 214 -18.12 1.82 7.97
C GLY A 214 -19.11 0.69 7.65
N GLN A 215 -19.67 0.66 6.43
CA GLN A 215 -20.53 -0.41 5.93
C GLN A 215 -19.78 -1.41 5.03
N GLY A 216 -18.49 -1.17 4.78
CA GLY A 216 -17.61 -2.01 4.01
C GLY A 216 -16.52 -2.64 4.86
N LEU A 217 -15.26 -2.49 4.42
CA LEU A 217 -14.07 -3.03 5.10
C LEU A 217 -13.83 -2.42 6.48
N ASN A 218 -14.34 -1.22 6.71
CA ASN A 218 -14.32 -0.51 8.01
C ASN A 218 -12.91 -0.41 8.63
N ILE A 219 -11.89 -0.23 7.80
CA ILE A 219 -10.53 -0.02 8.28
C ILE A 219 -10.44 1.40 8.82
N GLY A 220 -10.24 1.54 10.13
CA GLY A 220 -10.17 2.86 10.76
C GLY A 220 -9.12 3.74 10.11
N ALA A 221 -9.42 5.01 9.84
CA ALA A 221 -8.52 5.92 9.12
C ALA A 221 -7.12 6.00 9.77
N ARG A 222 -7.03 5.92 11.11
CA ARG A 222 -5.75 5.89 11.85
C ARG A 222 -4.93 4.63 11.63
N HIS A 223 -5.49 3.60 11.01
CA HIS A 223 -4.84 2.36 10.62
C HIS A 223 -4.43 2.35 9.14
N ILE A 224 -4.69 3.45 8.43
CA ILE A 224 -4.28 3.66 7.04
C ILE A 224 -3.09 4.62 7.03
N THR A 225 -1.99 4.22 6.38
CA THR A 225 -0.80 5.06 6.21
C THR A 225 -0.51 5.26 4.73
N VAL A 226 -0.41 6.50 4.30
CA VAL A 226 0.06 6.88 2.97
C VAL A 226 1.52 7.31 3.07
N SER A 227 2.40 6.65 2.33
CA SER A 227 3.80 7.04 2.20
C SER A 227 4.02 7.82 0.92
N THR A 228 4.88 8.83 0.96
CA THR A 228 5.24 9.63 -0.22
C THR A 228 6.70 10.03 -0.19
N VAL A 229 7.30 10.13 -1.39
CA VAL A 229 8.65 10.69 -1.55
C VAL A 229 8.70 12.21 -1.32
N GLY A 230 7.53 12.86 -1.13
CA GLY A 230 7.47 14.29 -0.84
C GLY A 230 6.99 15.15 -2.01
N LEU A 231 5.92 14.76 -2.68
CA LEU A 231 5.24 15.60 -3.65
C LEU A 231 4.51 16.73 -2.92
N ILE A 232 5.16 17.87 -2.78
CA ILE A 232 4.73 18.99 -1.91
C ILE A 232 3.30 19.48 -2.22
N PRO A 233 2.91 19.74 -3.47
CA PRO A 233 1.54 20.18 -3.77
C PRO A 233 0.48 19.19 -3.28
N GLU A 234 0.74 17.89 -3.48
CA GLU A 234 -0.16 16.82 -3.12
C GLU A 234 -0.21 16.59 -1.59
N ILE A 235 0.91 16.80 -0.87
CA ILE A 235 0.93 16.79 0.60
C ILE A 235 0.02 17.91 1.15
N LEU A 236 0.13 19.13 0.59
CA LEU A 236 -0.70 20.26 1.02
C LEU A 236 -2.17 20.02 0.69
N LYS A 237 -2.46 19.46 -0.48
CA LYS A 237 -3.82 19.06 -0.87
C LYS A 237 -4.39 17.99 0.05
N LEU A 238 -3.57 16.99 0.45
CA LEU A 238 -3.99 15.95 1.39
C LEU A 238 -4.33 16.50 2.77
N ALA A 239 -3.73 17.63 3.17
CA ALA A 239 -4.07 18.33 4.41
C ALA A 239 -5.48 18.95 4.38
N ASP A 240 -6.08 19.12 3.19
CA ASP A 240 -7.44 19.62 3.01
C ASP A 240 -8.50 18.52 2.97
N GLU A 241 -8.09 17.26 2.83
CA GLU A 241 -9.01 16.12 2.84
C GLU A 241 -9.53 15.86 4.27
N ASP A 242 -10.81 15.58 4.40
CA ASP A 242 -11.42 15.16 5.68
C ASP A 242 -11.09 13.67 5.95
N LEU A 243 -9.80 13.40 6.13
CA LEU A 243 -9.27 12.05 6.32
C LEU A 243 -8.26 12.01 7.49
N GLN A 244 -8.55 11.21 8.50
CA GLN A 244 -7.71 11.06 9.70
C GLN A 244 -6.61 9.99 9.52
N ILE A 245 -6.02 9.91 8.32
CA ILE A 245 -4.97 8.94 7.98
C ILE A 245 -3.59 9.33 8.53
N ASN A 246 -2.64 8.41 8.50
CA ASN A 246 -1.24 8.69 8.79
C ASN A 246 -0.50 9.06 7.51
N LEU A 247 0.34 10.11 7.59
CA LEU A 247 1.26 10.48 6.53
C LEU A 247 2.67 10.03 6.90
N ALA A 248 3.34 9.33 5.98
CA ALA A 248 4.73 8.96 6.07
C ALA A 248 5.51 9.63 4.93
N ILE A 249 6.65 10.25 5.26
CA ILE A 249 7.53 10.91 4.30
C ILE A 249 8.79 10.05 4.12
N SER A 250 9.02 9.59 2.92
CA SER A 250 10.27 8.94 2.51
C SER A 250 11.36 10.01 2.39
N LEU A 251 12.05 10.30 3.50
CA LEU A 251 13.04 11.36 3.59
C LEU A 251 14.45 10.87 3.19
N HIS A 252 14.91 9.81 3.84
CA HIS A 252 16.14 9.03 3.61
C HIS A 252 17.46 9.81 3.67
N ALA A 253 17.45 11.12 3.84
CA ALA A 253 18.63 11.96 4.06
C ALA A 253 18.26 13.26 4.77
N PRO A 254 19.17 13.86 5.56
CA PRO A 254 18.90 15.10 6.26
C PRO A 254 19.25 16.36 5.47
N ASP A 255 19.88 16.23 4.30
CA ASP A 255 20.30 17.33 3.45
C ASP A 255 20.18 17.02 1.95
N ASN A 256 20.20 18.08 1.12
CA ASN A 256 20.00 17.96 -0.32
C ASN A 256 21.13 17.21 -1.03
N ALA A 257 22.37 17.34 -0.54
CA ALA A 257 23.52 16.68 -1.15
C ALA A 257 23.40 15.18 -1.08
N THR A 258 23.07 14.65 0.10
CA THR A 258 22.87 13.22 0.33
C THR A 258 21.57 12.73 -0.33
N ARG A 259 20.47 13.49 -0.19
CA ARG A 259 19.16 13.07 -0.72
C ARG A 259 19.15 12.99 -2.25
N SER A 260 19.81 13.91 -2.95
CA SER A 260 19.85 13.93 -4.41
C SER A 260 20.60 12.77 -5.04
N GLN A 261 21.46 12.09 -4.28
CA GLN A 261 22.20 10.91 -4.75
C GLN A 261 21.28 9.69 -4.90
N THR A 262 20.26 9.58 -4.04
CA THR A 262 19.39 8.41 -3.98
C THR A 262 17.96 8.68 -4.42
N MET A 263 17.50 9.93 -4.37
CA MET A 263 16.13 10.34 -4.66
C MET A 263 16.09 11.50 -5.66
N PRO A 264 15.95 11.25 -6.97
CA PRO A 264 15.93 12.29 -8.00
C PRO A 264 14.86 13.36 -7.81
N VAL A 265 13.76 13.04 -7.13
CA VAL A 265 12.67 13.98 -6.79
C VAL A 265 13.15 15.17 -5.96
N ASN A 266 14.29 15.04 -5.23
CA ASN A 266 14.87 16.11 -4.43
C ASN A 266 15.26 17.35 -5.25
N LYS A 267 15.59 17.16 -6.54
CA LYS A 267 15.89 18.28 -7.45
C LYS A 267 14.68 19.20 -7.63
N ARG A 268 13.47 18.64 -7.57
CA ARG A 268 12.21 19.39 -7.71
C ARG A 268 11.66 19.87 -6.36
N TYR A 269 11.85 19.08 -5.31
CA TYR A 269 11.36 19.34 -3.96
C TYR A 269 12.50 19.17 -2.95
N PRO A 270 13.32 20.23 -2.74
CA PRO A 270 14.42 20.21 -1.78
C PRO A 270 13.95 19.92 -0.35
N VAL A 271 14.90 19.42 0.47
CA VAL A 271 14.62 19.00 1.85
C VAL A 271 13.95 20.10 2.66
N GLU A 272 14.42 21.33 2.57
CA GLU A 272 13.92 22.48 3.36
C GLU A 272 12.47 22.80 2.99
N GLU A 273 12.13 22.77 1.70
CA GLU A 273 10.76 23.03 1.22
C GLU A 273 9.83 21.88 1.65
N LEU A 274 10.31 20.63 1.59
CA LEU A 274 9.57 19.46 2.04
C LEU A 274 9.26 19.54 3.54
N ILE A 275 10.25 19.88 4.38
CA ILE A 275 10.04 20.04 5.82
C ILE A 275 9.08 21.19 6.13
N ASN A 276 9.17 22.31 5.40
CA ASN A 276 8.20 23.39 5.53
C ASN A 276 6.76 22.93 5.19
N ALA A 277 6.59 22.14 4.13
CA ALA A 277 5.29 21.53 3.80
C ALA A 277 4.80 20.59 4.92
N CYS A 278 5.71 19.81 5.53
CA CYS A 278 5.40 18.97 6.69
C CYS A 278 4.91 19.79 7.90
N HIS A 279 5.55 20.93 8.20
CA HIS A 279 5.08 21.84 9.25
C HIS A 279 3.65 22.35 8.96
N LYS A 280 3.37 22.76 7.72
CA LYS A 280 2.03 23.21 7.30
C LYS A 280 1.00 22.10 7.44
N TYR A 281 1.34 20.88 6.99
CA TYR A 281 0.49 19.70 7.13
C TYR A 281 0.18 19.39 8.61
N ALA A 282 1.22 19.31 9.44
CA ALA A 282 1.06 19.02 10.88
C ALA A 282 0.27 20.13 11.61
N ALA A 283 0.52 21.39 11.29
CA ALA A 283 -0.22 22.53 11.87
C ALA A 283 -1.71 22.48 11.54
N LYS A 284 -2.07 22.09 10.29
CA LYS A 284 -3.47 22.00 9.84
C LYS A 284 -4.18 20.77 10.38
N THR A 285 -3.57 19.59 10.24
CA THR A 285 -4.21 18.32 10.59
C THR A 285 -4.10 17.97 12.07
N LYS A 286 -3.19 18.59 12.81
CA LYS A 286 -2.80 18.27 14.20
C LYS A 286 -2.28 16.83 14.37
N ARG A 287 -1.83 16.21 13.27
CA ARG A 287 -1.36 14.83 13.25
C ARG A 287 0.14 14.74 13.25
N ARG A 288 0.64 13.64 13.83
CA ARG A 288 2.05 13.28 13.80
C ARG A 288 2.44 12.82 12.39
N ILE A 289 3.59 13.26 11.89
CA ILE A 289 4.19 12.80 10.64
C ILE A 289 5.19 11.69 10.95
N PHE A 290 5.17 10.65 10.12
CA PHE A 290 6.19 9.61 10.15
C PHE A 290 7.25 9.94 9.09
N PHE A 291 8.52 9.79 9.43
CA PHE A 291 9.62 9.87 8.47
C PHE A 291 10.23 8.48 8.31
N GLU A 292 10.21 7.99 7.09
CA GLU A 292 10.91 6.76 6.73
C GLU A 292 12.34 7.14 6.35
N TYR A 293 13.32 6.51 6.98
CA TYR A 293 14.73 6.76 6.76
C TYR A 293 15.45 5.43 6.52
N VAL A 294 15.71 5.12 5.25
CA VAL A 294 16.51 3.96 4.86
C VAL A 294 17.96 4.23 5.20
N LEU A 295 18.55 3.38 6.05
CA LEU A 295 19.96 3.43 6.40
C LEU A 295 20.77 2.68 5.35
N LEU A 296 21.68 3.38 4.69
CA LEU A 296 22.60 2.89 3.67
C LEU A 296 24.01 2.93 4.28
N LYS A 297 24.65 1.77 4.40
CA LYS A 297 25.95 1.63 5.04
C LYS A 297 26.98 2.61 4.46
N GLU A 298 27.67 3.33 5.34
CA GLU A 298 28.73 4.31 5.03
C GLU A 298 28.28 5.49 4.13
N GLN A 299 26.97 5.66 3.88
CA GLN A 299 26.47 6.76 3.07
C GLN A 299 25.64 7.77 3.85
N ASN A 300 24.67 7.29 4.64
CA ASN A 300 23.75 8.16 5.37
C ASN A 300 23.49 7.69 6.80
N ASP A 301 24.28 6.75 7.32
CA ASP A 301 24.07 6.09 8.60
C ASP A 301 25.01 6.55 9.72
N SER A 302 25.83 7.59 9.49
CA SER A 302 26.75 8.12 10.48
C SER A 302 26.05 8.92 11.60
N ILE A 303 26.74 9.10 12.72
CA ILE A 303 26.23 9.89 13.85
C ILE A 303 26.05 11.37 13.47
N GLU A 304 26.88 11.90 12.57
CA GLU A 304 26.76 13.26 12.04
C GLU A 304 25.48 13.43 11.23
N GLN A 305 25.10 12.41 10.44
CA GLN A 305 23.84 12.39 9.70
C GLN A 305 22.63 12.34 10.67
N ALA A 306 22.73 11.56 11.75
CA ALA A 306 21.71 11.53 12.80
C ALA A 306 21.53 12.89 13.46
N GLN A 307 22.64 13.59 13.76
CA GLN A 307 22.60 14.92 14.36
C GLN A 307 22.01 15.96 13.39
N LYS A 308 22.36 15.90 12.09
CA LYS A 308 21.76 16.77 11.07
C LYS A 308 20.25 16.54 10.98
N LEU A 309 19.81 15.26 10.95
CA LEU A 309 18.40 14.89 10.93
C LEU A 309 17.69 15.37 12.20
N GLY A 310 18.30 15.22 13.37
CA GLY A 310 17.76 15.71 14.63
C GLY A 310 17.52 17.23 14.62
N ARG A 311 18.48 18.02 14.11
CA ARG A 311 18.32 19.47 13.94
C ARG A 311 17.22 19.82 12.94
N LEU A 312 17.18 19.11 11.81
CA LEU A 312 16.20 19.34 10.74
C LEU A 312 14.76 19.13 11.21
N LEU A 313 14.52 18.11 12.04
CA LEU A 313 13.18 17.72 12.51
C LEU A 313 12.80 18.35 13.86
N ASN A 314 13.68 19.17 14.44
CA ASN A 314 13.44 19.80 15.74
C ASN A 314 12.15 20.64 15.71
N GLY A 315 11.31 20.48 16.72
CA GLY A 315 10.03 21.22 16.83
C GLY A 315 8.89 20.64 15.98
N LEU A 316 9.13 19.62 15.15
CA LEU A 316 8.09 18.95 14.39
C LEU A 316 7.51 17.76 15.17
N HIS A 317 6.18 17.69 15.27
CA HIS A 317 5.50 16.53 15.85
C HIS A 317 5.62 15.32 14.92
N CYS A 318 6.70 14.53 15.11
CA CYS A 318 7.06 13.45 14.21
C CYS A 318 7.50 12.17 14.92
N HIS A 319 7.75 11.13 14.14
CA HIS A 319 8.42 9.89 14.52
C HIS A 319 9.27 9.42 13.35
N VAL A 320 10.47 8.94 13.59
CA VAL A 320 11.38 8.43 12.56
C VAL A 320 11.44 6.91 12.61
N ASN A 321 11.15 6.27 11.48
CA ASN A 321 11.38 4.84 11.26
C ASN A 321 12.74 4.67 10.57
N LEU A 322 13.69 4.10 11.27
CA LEU A 322 15.01 3.74 10.75
C LEU A 322 14.92 2.35 10.13
N ILE A 323 15.23 2.23 8.85
CA ILE A 323 15.10 1.02 8.07
C ILE A 323 16.47 0.64 7.52
N PRO A 324 17.21 -0.30 8.11
CA PRO A 324 18.39 -0.84 7.45
C PRO A 324 17.99 -1.33 6.05
N VAL A 325 18.73 -0.91 5.01
CA VAL A 325 18.34 -1.23 3.63
C VAL A 325 18.20 -2.73 3.41
N ASN A 326 17.21 -3.12 2.64
CA ASN A 326 17.14 -4.47 2.09
C ASN A 326 17.92 -4.46 0.77
N PRO A 327 19.07 -5.14 0.67
CA PRO A 327 19.81 -5.19 -0.57
C PRO A 327 18.94 -5.70 -1.71
N THR A 328 19.01 -5.03 -2.85
CA THR A 328 18.43 -5.51 -4.10
C THR A 328 19.53 -6.21 -4.90
N ARG A 329 19.17 -7.14 -5.79
CA ARG A 329 20.12 -8.01 -6.51
C ARG A 329 21.21 -7.21 -7.24
N ASP A 330 20.81 -6.14 -7.91
CA ASP A 330 21.70 -5.29 -8.70
C ASP A 330 21.97 -3.93 -8.03
N GLY A 331 21.55 -3.76 -6.78
CA GLY A 331 21.69 -2.51 -6.04
C GLY A 331 23.09 -2.34 -5.45
N PRO A 332 23.65 -1.12 -5.50
CA PRO A 332 25.00 -0.85 -4.99
C PRO A 332 25.07 -0.69 -3.45
N PHE A 333 23.94 -0.88 -2.74
CA PHE A 333 23.85 -0.54 -1.34
C PHE A 333 23.97 -1.74 -0.43
N GLU A 334 24.80 -1.59 0.60
CA GLU A 334 24.93 -2.56 1.67
C GLU A 334 24.08 -2.17 2.87
N ARG A 335 23.70 -3.19 3.61
CA ARG A 335 22.90 -3.04 4.84
C ARG A 335 23.73 -2.49 5.97
N THR A 336 23.20 -1.49 6.65
CA THR A 336 23.76 -0.94 7.89
C THR A 336 23.64 -1.96 9.04
N ASP A 337 24.72 -2.10 9.81
CA ASP A 337 24.73 -2.95 10.99
C ASP A 337 23.79 -2.44 12.09
N LEU A 338 23.19 -3.37 12.84
CA LEU A 338 22.24 -3.03 13.90
C LEU A 338 22.84 -2.12 14.98
N ILE A 339 24.14 -2.27 15.28
CA ILE A 339 24.85 -1.41 16.25
C ILE A 339 24.88 0.04 15.74
N VAL A 340 25.20 0.24 14.46
CA VAL A 340 25.23 1.56 13.82
C VAL A 340 23.81 2.15 13.79
N ALA A 341 22.80 1.37 13.43
CA ALA A 341 21.41 1.81 13.44
C ALA A 341 20.93 2.23 14.84
N LYS A 342 21.34 1.52 15.90
CA LYS A 342 21.06 1.89 17.29
C LYS A 342 21.84 3.16 17.73
N SER A 343 23.08 3.32 17.28
CA SER A 343 23.85 4.54 17.51
C SER A 343 23.16 5.75 16.86
N PHE A 344 22.72 5.61 15.61
CA PHE A 344 21.93 6.62 14.89
C PHE A 344 20.64 6.98 15.66
N GLN A 345 19.93 5.97 16.17
CA GLN A 345 18.75 6.17 17.02
C GLN A 345 19.09 6.95 18.29
N GLY A 346 20.22 6.64 18.93
CA GLY A 346 20.75 7.37 20.08
C GLY A 346 21.03 8.85 19.76
N GLY A 347 21.57 9.13 18.59
CA GLY A 347 21.79 10.48 18.08
C GLY A 347 20.49 11.28 17.94
N LEU A 348 19.43 10.67 17.41
CA LEU A 348 18.11 11.33 17.31
C LEU A 348 17.49 11.61 18.68
N LYS A 349 17.69 10.72 19.64
CA LYS A 349 17.16 10.86 21.00
C LYS A 349 17.68 12.12 21.69
N GLN A 350 18.93 12.57 21.40
CA GLN A 350 19.52 13.79 21.94
C GLN A 350 18.74 15.05 21.53
N TYR A 351 18.03 14.99 20.41
CA TYR A 351 17.17 16.08 19.92
C TYR A 351 15.67 15.86 20.29
N GLY A 352 15.37 14.89 21.16
CA GLY A 352 13.99 14.58 21.53
C GLY A 352 13.15 13.94 20.41
N ILE A 353 13.78 13.46 19.33
CA ILE A 353 13.08 12.84 18.20
C ILE A 353 12.81 11.36 18.51
N PRO A 354 11.54 10.96 18.67
CA PRO A 354 11.20 9.56 18.85
C PRO A 354 11.47 8.76 17.57
N SER A 355 12.13 7.62 17.70
CA SER A 355 12.51 6.79 16.56
C SER A 355 12.45 5.30 16.87
N THR A 356 12.29 4.49 15.83
CA THR A 356 12.24 3.02 15.90
C THR A 356 13.14 2.44 14.82
N VAL A 357 14.04 1.53 15.19
CA VAL A 357 14.74 0.69 14.22
C VAL A 357 13.79 -0.44 13.83
N ARG A 358 13.45 -0.48 12.54
CA ARG A 358 12.54 -1.50 12.00
C ARG A 358 13.26 -2.85 11.94
N MET A 359 12.62 -3.87 12.52
CA MET A 359 13.00 -5.25 12.26
C MET A 359 12.34 -5.70 10.97
N GLU A 360 13.11 -6.27 10.09
CA GLU A 360 12.63 -6.71 8.79
C GLU A 360 11.82 -7.98 8.89
N LYS A 361 10.89 -8.14 7.94
CA LYS A 361 10.06 -9.33 7.77
C LYS A 361 10.06 -9.74 6.31
N GLY A 362 10.08 -11.06 6.06
CA GLY A 362 9.96 -11.61 4.70
C GLY A 362 11.15 -11.32 3.78
N ILE A 363 12.38 -11.21 4.33
CA ILE A 363 13.60 -11.02 3.53
C ILE A 363 13.81 -12.21 2.60
N ASP A 364 13.59 -13.41 3.11
CA ASP A 364 13.76 -14.70 2.41
C ASP A 364 12.87 -14.83 1.15
N ILE A 365 11.79 -14.05 1.09
CA ILE A 365 10.88 -14.02 -0.05
C ILE A 365 10.93 -12.68 -0.82
N ASN A 366 11.92 -11.82 -0.57
CA ASN A 366 12.04 -10.47 -1.14
C ASN A 366 10.75 -9.64 -0.96
N ALA A 367 10.17 -9.66 0.24
CA ALA A 367 8.98 -8.88 0.59
C ALA A 367 9.29 -7.59 1.35
N GLY A 368 10.57 -7.27 1.56
CA GLY A 368 11.01 -6.06 2.21
C GLY A 368 10.75 -4.80 1.39
N CYS A 369 10.75 -3.64 2.08
CA CYS A 369 10.63 -2.35 1.41
C CYS A 369 11.73 -2.18 0.34
N GLY A 370 11.34 -1.76 -0.87
CA GLY A 370 12.23 -1.56 -2.01
C GLY A 370 12.51 -2.81 -2.86
N GLN A 371 12.08 -4.01 -2.44
CA GLN A 371 12.38 -5.28 -3.13
C GLN A 371 11.25 -5.80 -4.04
N LEU A 372 10.11 -5.11 -4.08
CA LEU A 372 8.96 -5.61 -4.85
C LEU A 372 9.25 -5.66 -6.35
N ARG A 373 8.79 -6.72 -6.99
CA ARG A 373 8.95 -7.10 -8.40
C ARG A 373 10.35 -7.57 -8.81
N GLU A 374 11.28 -7.74 -7.88
CA GLU A 374 12.64 -8.19 -8.21
C GLU A 374 12.66 -9.62 -8.81
N ARG A 375 11.86 -10.55 -8.26
CA ARG A 375 11.77 -11.95 -8.73
C ARG A 375 10.69 -12.20 -9.79
N ALA A 376 9.72 -11.31 -9.96
CA ALA A 376 8.62 -11.53 -10.91
C ALA A 376 9.11 -11.60 -12.37
N ILE A 377 10.23 -10.95 -12.69
CA ILE A 377 10.85 -10.97 -14.01
C ILE A 377 11.44 -12.35 -14.29
N GLU A 378 12.13 -12.98 -13.34
CA GLU A 378 12.75 -14.30 -13.52
C GLU A 378 11.77 -15.43 -13.80
N ILE A 379 10.55 -15.33 -13.27
CA ILE A 379 9.52 -16.39 -13.40
C ILE A 379 8.76 -16.27 -14.72
N LEU A 380 8.77 -15.10 -15.35
CA LEU A 380 8.08 -14.88 -16.61
C LEU A 380 9.00 -15.10 -17.82
N ASP A 381 10.32 -15.09 -17.62
CA ASP A 381 11.33 -15.33 -18.64
C ASP A 381 11.75 -16.82 -18.72
N ASN A 382 11.24 -17.69 -17.84
CA ASN A 382 11.36 -19.14 -17.87
C ASN A 382 10.00 -19.79 -18.18
#